data_3a0f66c7298ff4f42c7a1f89e5789f39
#
_entry.id   3a0f66c7298ff4f42c7a1f89e5789f39
#
_cell.length_a   1.000
_cell.length_b   1.000
_cell.length_c   1.000
_cell.angle_alpha   90.00
_cell.angle_beta   90.00
_cell.angle_gamma   90.00
#
_symmetry.space_group_name_H-M   'P 1'
#
loop_
_entity.id
_entity.type
_entity.pdbx_description
1 polymer ?
#
loop_
_entity_poly.entity_id
_entity_poly.type
_entity_poly.pdbx_seq_one_letter_code
_entity_poly.pdbx_strand_id
1 'polypeptide(L)'
;GGDRYLRTGEIIPEGGLDLLRSKDAVFLGAIGHPDVAPGVLEKGLLLELRFKLDQYINLRPVKLLPGVETPLAGRGPDDIDFVVVRENTEDLYCGVGGYLKKGTADEVAVQQAVYTRKGCERCIRWAFEYTRQRDSPKKTLTLVAKTNVLTFGHDLWWRTFQEVAKEYPDVKTDYNHVDACCMWMVKNPEAYDVIVTTNMFGDIITDLGGILQGGMGVAAGGNLNPDAGGVSMFEPMGGSAPKYTGLNKINPI
;
A
#
# COMPACT_ATOMS: atom_id res chain seq x y z
N GLY A 1 -13.56 4.27 16.38
CA GLY A 1 -14.03 4.34 15.05
C GLY A 1 -15.36 5.06 14.89
N GLY A 2 -16.22 4.49 14.03
CA GLY A 2 -17.46 5.13 13.59
C GLY A 2 -18.43 5.52 14.70
N ASP A 3 -18.72 4.61 15.62
CA ASP A 3 -19.62 4.92 16.76
C ASP A 3 -19.13 6.06 17.64
N ARG A 4 -17.79 6.14 17.85
CA ARG A 4 -17.21 7.25 18.59
C ARG A 4 -17.42 8.55 17.82
N TYR A 5 -17.09 8.56 16.53
CA TYR A 5 -17.27 9.74 15.68
C TYR A 5 -18.70 10.25 15.68
N LEU A 6 -19.69 9.36 15.56
CA LEU A 6 -21.11 9.73 15.58
C LEU A 6 -21.55 10.33 16.93
N ARG A 7 -20.97 9.89 18.03
CA ARG A 7 -21.32 10.39 19.37
C ARG A 7 -20.59 11.68 19.76
N THR A 8 -19.32 11.81 19.36
CA THR A 8 -18.41 12.84 19.91
C THR A 8 -17.84 13.77 18.87
N GLY A 9 -17.96 13.45 17.57
CA GLY A 9 -17.26 14.13 16.48
C GLY A 9 -15.78 13.78 16.38
N GLU A 10 -15.25 12.94 17.28
CA GLU A 10 -13.83 12.56 17.32
C GLU A 10 -13.61 11.13 16.82
N ILE A 11 -12.59 10.92 16.02
CA ILE A 11 -12.21 9.59 15.50
C ILE A 11 -11.15 8.96 16.41
N ILE A 12 -10.09 9.68 16.71
CA ILE A 12 -9.02 9.30 17.65
C ILE A 12 -9.23 10.13 18.93
N PRO A 13 -9.26 9.51 20.12
CA PRO A 13 -9.39 10.27 21.36
C PRO A 13 -8.12 11.10 21.65
N GLU A 14 -8.28 12.14 22.46
CA GLU A 14 -7.13 12.88 23.00
C GLU A 14 -6.14 11.91 23.69
N GLY A 15 -4.84 12.11 23.45
CA GLY A 15 -3.78 11.20 23.91
C GLY A 15 -3.73 9.84 23.21
N GLY A 16 -4.66 9.53 22.30
CA GLY A 16 -4.74 8.24 21.62
C GLY A 16 -3.50 7.93 20.77
N LEU A 17 -2.93 8.92 20.10
CA LEU A 17 -1.69 8.74 19.33
C LEU A 17 -0.49 8.42 20.20
N ASP A 18 -0.37 9.05 21.37
CA ASP A 18 0.73 8.80 22.31
C ASP A 18 0.61 7.44 22.95
N LEU A 19 -0.63 7.01 23.24
CA LEU A 19 -0.89 5.64 23.68
C LEU A 19 -0.44 4.63 22.61
N LEU A 20 -0.76 4.86 21.33
CA LEU A 20 -0.33 3.97 20.25
C LEU A 20 1.19 3.95 20.09
N ARG A 21 1.87 5.10 20.21
CA ARG A 21 3.34 5.18 20.17
C ARG A 21 4.02 4.37 21.28
N SER A 22 3.33 4.14 22.40
CA SER A 22 3.86 3.35 23.52
C SER A 22 3.71 1.83 23.35
N LYS A 23 3.15 1.35 22.23
CA LYS A 23 2.92 -0.07 21.96
C LYS A 23 3.95 -0.64 21.01
N ASP A 24 4.17 -1.94 21.07
CA ASP A 24 5.07 -2.66 20.17
C ASP A 24 4.53 -2.69 18.74
N ALA A 25 3.20 -2.81 18.58
CA ALA A 25 2.52 -2.81 17.30
C ALA A 25 1.03 -2.44 17.47
N VAL A 26 0.42 -2.02 16.35
CA VAL A 26 -1.02 -1.77 16.25
C VAL A 26 -1.64 -2.83 15.35
N PHE A 27 -2.71 -3.49 15.83
CA PHE A 27 -3.56 -4.33 15.00
C PHE A 27 -4.86 -3.58 14.71
N LEU A 28 -5.08 -3.23 13.44
CA LEU A 28 -6.23 -2.49 12.98
C LEU A 28 -7.21 -3.43 12.29
N GLY A 29 -8.47 -3.42 12.71
CA GLY A 29 -9.54 -4.09 12.00
C GLY A 29 -10.00 -3.28 10.78
N ALA A 30 -10.99 -3.81 10.06
CA ALA A 30 -11.58 -3.11 8.93
C ALA A 30 -12.25 -1.80 9.36
N ILE A 31 -12.07 -0.74 8.55
CA ILE A 31 -12.62 0.59 8.80
C ILE A 31 -13.86 0.82 7.95
N GLY A 32 -14.89 1.38 8.57
CA GLY A 32 -16.12 1.78 7.90
C GLY A 32 -17.30 1.78 8.88
N HIS A 33 -18.31 2.58 8.57
CA HIS A 33 -19.55 2.62 9.32
C HIS A 33 -20.67 3.05 8.36
N PRO A 34 -21.86 2.38 8.36
CA PRO A 34 -22.92 2.68 7.40
C PRO A 34 -23.43 4.13 7.48
N ASP A 35 -23.42 4.73 8.68
CA ASP A 35 -23.96 6.07 8.92
C ASP A 35 -22.87 7.17 8.88
N VAL A 36 -21.64 6.84 8.52
CA VAL A 36 -20.55 7.82 8.35
C VAL A 36 -20.23 7.98 6.86
N ALA A 37 -20.12 9.23 6.42
CA ALA A 37 -19.81 9.51 5.02
C ALA A 37 -18.49 8.85 4.59
N PRO A 38 -18.41 8.29 3.38
CA PRO A 38 -17.20 7.69 2.84
C PRO A 38 -16.00 8.65 2.92
N GLY A 39 -14.82 8.11 3.25
CA GLY A 39 -13.58 8.85 3.35
C GLY A 39 -13.35 9.55 4.69
N VAL A 40 -14.34 9.70 5.55
CA VAL A 40 -14.18 10.36 6.86
C VAL A 40 -13.32 9.52 7.80
N LEU A 41 -13.66 8.24 7.95
CA LEU A 41 -12.92 7.34 8.83
C LEU A 41 -11.56 6.94 8.22
N GLU A 42 -11.50 6.73 6.93
CA GLU A 42 -10.27 6.43 6.21
C GLU A 42 -9.23 7.55 6.39
N LYS A 43 -9.65 8.81 6.20
CA LYS A 43 -8.79 9.97 6.39
C LYS A 43 -8.44 10.21 7.85
N GLY A 44 -9.45 10.19 8.72
CA GLY A 44 -9.30 10.57 10.13
C GLY A 44 -8.73 9.46 11.02
N LEU A 45 -8.62 8.21 10.57
CA LEU A 45 -8.00 7.13 11.31
C LEU A 45 -6.81 6.54 10.54
N LEU A 46 -7.06 5.91 9.40
CA LEU A 46 -6.02 5.16 8.69
C LEU A 46 -4.88 6.06 8.20
N LEU A 47 -5.20 7.09 7.41
CA LEU A 47 -4.20 8.01 6.89
C LEU A 47 -3.55 8.83 8.01
N GLU A 48 -4.34 9.25 9.02
CA GLU A 48 -3.81 9.96 10.18
C GLU A 48 -2.75 9.13 10.91
N LEU A 49 -3.00 7.83 11.14
CA LEU A 49 -2.02 6.93 11.76
C LEU A 49 -0.78 6.76 10.89
N ARG A 50 -0.94 6.52 9.59
CA ARG A 50 0.18 6.38 8.65
C ARG A 50 1.11 7.60 8.68
N PHE A 51 0.55 8.80 8.64
CA PHE A 51 1.34 10.05 8.64
C PHE A 51 1.92 10.37 10.03
N LYS A 52 1.12 10.30 11.09
CA LYS A 52 1.56 10.68 12.44
C LYS A 52 2.54 9.69 13.08
N LEU A 53 2.51 8.44 12.67
CA LEU A 53 3.46 7.40 13.09
C LEU A 53 4.58 7.18 12.05
N ASP A 54 4.64 8.00 11.01
CA ASP A 54 5.59 7.92 9.88
C ASP A 54 5.77 6.49 9.35
N GLN A 55 4.65 5.79 9.13
CA GLN A 55 4.62 4.42 8.61
C GLN A 55 4.85 4.43 7.10
N TYR A 56 6.08 4.69 6.68
CA TYR A 56 6.42 5.00 5.29
C TYR A 56 6.50 3.80 4.35
N ILE A 57 6.43 2.58 4.87
CA ILE A 57 6.34 1.35 4.09
C ILE A 57 4.95 0.75 4.23
N ASN A 58 4.29 0.47 3.12
CA ASN A 58 3.14 -0.40 3.09
C ASN A 58 3.54 -1.72 2.43
N LEU A 59 3.68 -2.76 3.26
CA LEU A 59 4.07 -4.10 2.83
C LEU A 59 2.83 -4.91 2.51
N ARG A 60 2.71 -5.39 1.28
CA ARG A 60 1.55 -6.14 0.80
C ARG A 60 1.97 -7.45 0.14
N PRO A 61 1.97 -8.56 0.88
CA PRO A 61 2.19 -9.88 0.30
C PRO A 61 1.05 -10.28 -0.65
N VAL A 62 1.42 -10.89 -1.76
CA VAL A 62 0.50 -11.54 -2.70
C VAL A 62 0.91 -12.99 -2.79
N LYS A 63 0.22 -13.83 -2.05
CA LYS A 63 0.53 -15.26 -1.95
C LYS A 63 -0.73 -16.10 -2.02
N LEU A 64 -0.82 -16.93 -3.05
CA LEU A 64 -1.90 -17.90 -3.14
C LEU A 64 -1.66 -19.04 -2.13
N LEU A 65 -2.58 -19.18 -1.19
CA LEU A 65 -2.48 -20.21 -0.17
C LEU A 65 -3.03 -21.56 -0.68
N PRO A 66 -2.53 -22.70 -0.18
CA PRO A 66 -3.09 -24.01 -0.50
C PRO A 66 -4.59 -24.09 -0.19
N GLY A 67 -5.37 -24.57 -1.13
CA GLY A 67 -6.83 -24.70 -1.01
C GLY A 67 -7.61 -23.42 -1.33
N VAL A 68 -6.95 -22.31 -1.67
CA VAL A 68 -7.58 -21.08 -2.17
C VAL A 68 -7.56 -21.09 -3.69
N GLU A 69 -8.68 -20.69 -4.31
CA GLU A 69 -8.78 -20.60 -5.77
C GLU A 69 -8.31 -19.24 -6.28
N THR A 70 -7.61 -19.25 -7.41
CA THR A 70 -7.23 -18.06 -8.18
C THR A 70 -8.08 -17.98 -9.46
N PRO A 71 -8.39 -16.78 -9.97
CA PRO A 71 -9.06 -16.63 -11.25
C PRO A 71 -8.16 -16.99 -12.45
N LEU A 72 -6.87 -17.24 -12.24
CA LEU A 72 -5.93 -17.59 -13.31
C LEU A 72 -5.99 -19.09 -13.62
N ALA A 73 -6.40 -19.43 -14.84
CA ALA A 73 -6.45 -20.80 -15.28
C ALA A 73 -5.06 -21.49 -15.25
N GLY A 74 -4.98 -22.66 -14.64
CA GLY A 74 -3.77 -23.49 -14.61
C GLY A 74 -2.65 -22.95 -13.70
N ARG A 75 -2.96 -22.02 -12.79
CA ARG A 75 -2.00 -21.50 -11.81
C ARG A 75 -2.29 -22.04 -10.41
N GLY A 76 -1.23 -22.17 -9.63
CA GLY A 76 -1.25 -22.69 -8.26
C GLY A 76 -0.42 -21.87 -7.28
N PRO A 77 -0.32 -22.35 -6.03
CA PRO A 77 0.43 -21.65 -4.98
C PRO A 77 1.90 -21.36 -5.32
N ASP A 78 2.54 -22.19 -6.13
CA ASP A 78 3.93 -22.01 -6.54
C ASP A 78 4.12 -20.91 -7.60
N ASP A 79 3.04 -20.53 -8.29
CA ASP A 79 3.07 -19.49 -9.34
C ASP A 79 2.84 -18.08 -8.79
N ILE A 80 2.17 -17.95 -7.64
CA ILE A 80 1.73 -16.66 -7.09
C ILE A 80 2.31 -16.51 -5.68
N ASP A 81 3.54 -16.03 -5.61
CA ASP A 81 4.22 -15.65 -4.37
C ASP A 81 5.19 -14.49 -4.63
N PHE A 82 4.71 -13.27 -4.46
CA PHE A 82 5.50 -12.04 -4.57
C PHE A 82 5.02 -11.02 -3.53
N VAL A 83 5.77 -9.94 -3.37
CA VAL A 83 5.46 -8.90 -2.38
C VAL A 83 5.54 -7.53 -3.03
N VAL A 84 4.61 -6.66 -2.69
CA VAL A 84 4.66 -5.25 -3.09
C VAL A 84 5.06 -4.39 -1.89
N VAL A 85 6.14 -3.66 -2.05
CA VAL A 85 6.60 -2.59 -1.16
C VAL A 85 6.09 -1.28 -1.75
N ARG A 86 5.01 -0.78 -1.19
CA ARG A 86 4.35 0.47 -1.56
C ARG A 86 4.86 1.60 -0.67
N GLU A 87 5.27 2.72 -1.24
CA GLU A 87 5.45 3.95 -0.48
C GLU A 87 4.10 4.35 0.16
N ASN A 88 4.12 4.94 1.36
CA ASN A 88 2.89 5.04 2.16
C ASN A 88 2.60 6.44 2.72
N THR A 89 3.44 7.44 2.47
CA THR A 89 3.36 8.77 3.09
C THR A 89 3.41 9.94 2.11
N GLU A 90 3.57 9.66 0.82
CA GLU A 90 3.70 10.67 -0.24
C GLU A 90 2.69 10.46 -1.37
N ASP A 91 3.00 10.96 -2.57
CA ASP A 91 2.21 10.85 -3.80
C ASP A 91 0.92 11.69 -3.73
N LEU A 92 -0.14 11.26 -4.38
CA LEU A 92 -1.47 11.89 -4.38
C LEU A 92 -2.14 11.89 -3.00
N TYR A 93 -1.70 11.03 -2.09
CA TYR A 93 -2.23 10.91 -0.74
C TYR A 93 -1.83 12.06 0.19
N CYS A 94 -0.86 12.90 -0.20
CA CYS A 94 -0.51 14.12 0.52
C CYS A 94 -1.65 15.15 0.58
N GLY A 95 -2.67 15.02 -0.28
CA GLY A 95 -3.80 15.93 -0.31
C GLY A 95 -3.47 17.34 -0.79
N VAL A 96 -2.38 17.50 -1.54
CA VAL A 96 -1.99 18.80 -2.14
C VAL A 96 -2.85 19.07 -3.36
N GLY A 97 -3.61 20.17 -3.33
CA GLY A 97 -4.50 20.53 -4.42
C GLY A 97 -5.56 21.54 -3.99
N GLY A 98 -6.50 21.79 -4.89
CA GLY A 98 -7.59 22.72 -4.61
C GLY A 98 -8.47 22.99 -5.82
N TYR A 99 -9.39 23.93 -5.65
CA TYR A 99 -10.34 24.33 -6.68
C TYR A 99 -10.26 25.81 -6.94
N LEU A 100 -10.41 26.18 -8.22
CA LEU A 100 -10.76 27.54 -8.63
C LEU A 100 -12.21 27.52 -9.13
N LYS A 101 -13.00 28.54 -8.79
CA LYS A 101 -14.40 28.74 -9.22
C LYS A 101 -15.30 27.50 -8.98
N LYS A 102 -15.11 26.80 -7.85
CA LYS A 102 -15.85 25.58 -7.51
C LYS A 102 -17.36 25.76 -7.65
N GLY A 103 -18.04 24.81 -8.31
CA GLY A 103 -19.48 24.82 -8.54
C GLY A 103 -19.94 25.67 -9.71
N THR A 104 -19.04 26.19 -10.54
CA THR A 104 -19.37 26.94 -11.77
C THR A 104 -18.96 26.18 -13.02
N ALA A 105 -19.42 26.64 -14.20
CA ALA A 105 -19.01 26.05 -15.49
C ALA A 105 -17.50 26.19 -15.79
N ASP A 106 -16.85 27.15 -15.14
CA ASP A 106 -15.41 27.41 -15.28
C ASP A 106 -14.58 26.80 -14.12
N GLU A 107 -15.11 25.81 -13.43
CA GLU A 107 -14.41 25.15 -12.33
C GLU A 107 -13.13 24.49 -12.80
N VAL A 108 -12.05 24.72 -12.04
CA VAL A 108 -10.77 24.05 -12.21
C VAL A 108 -10.44 23.29 -10.93
N ALA A 109 -10.14 22.01 -11.04
CA ALA A 109 -9.63 21.19 -9.95
C ALA A 109 -8.16 20.83 -10.20
N VAL A 110 -7.32 21.01 -9.18
CA VAL A 110 -5.90 20.61 -9.20
C VAL A 110 -5.65 19.59 -8.10
N GLN A 111 -5.02 18.49 -8.45
CA GLN A 111 -4.51 17.48 -7.52
C GLN A 111 -3.06 17.20 -7.88
N GLN A 112 -2.16 17.31 -6.90
CA GLN A 112 -0.72 17.16 -7.13
C GLN A 112 -0.18 15.93 -6.42
N ALA A 113 0.65 15.16 -7.13
CA ALA A 113 1.47 14.12 -6.55
C ALA A 113 2.80 14.73 -6.07
N VAL A 114 3.21 14.42 -4.86
CA VAL A 114 4.44 14.90 -4.23
C VAL A 114 5.38 13.74 -4.01
N TYR A 115 6.62 13.89 -4.49
CA TYR A 115 7.68 12.91 -4.34
C TYR A 115 8.93 13.61 -3.80
N THR A 116 9.47 13.15 -2.67
CA THR A 116 10.71 13.66 -2.14
C THR A 116 11.85 12.67 -2.33
N ARG A 117 13.07 13.16 -2.46
CA ARG A 117 14.26 12.27 -2.50
C ARG A 117 14.30 11.37 -1.27
N LYS A 118 14.03 11.91 -0.08
CA LYS A 118 14.00 11.16 1.18
C LYS A 118 12.97 10.02 1.13
N GLY A 119 11.73 10.31 0.71
CA GLY A 119 10.65 9.32 0.65
C GLY A 119 10.97 8.20 -0.34
N CYS A 120 11.43 8.55 -1.55
CA CYS A 120 11.86 7.58 -2.56
C CYS A 120 12.98 6.69 -2.02
N GLU A 121 14.05 7.29 -1.50
CA GLU A 121 15.26 6.57 -1.09
C GLU A 121 15.01 5.62 0.08
N ARG A 122 14.31 6.05 1.14
CA ARG A 122 14.03 5.20 2.30
C ARG A 122 13.16 3.99 1.93
N CYS A 123 12.18 4.19 1.06
CA CYS A 123 11.32 3.11 0.57
C CYS A 123 12.11 2.12 -0.30
N ILE A 124 12.92 2.62 -1.23
CA ILE A 124 13.73 1.80 -2.11
C ILE A 124 14.79 1.01 -1.33
N ARG A 125 15.50 1.64 -0.39
CA ARG A 125 16.49 0.95 0.47
C ARG A 125 15.86 -0.18 1.26
N TRP A 126 14.72 0.09 1.88
CA TRP A 126 14.00 -0.93 2.62
C TRP A 126 13.57 -2.09 1.71
N ALA A 127 13.13 -1.82 0.49
CA ALA A 127 12.75 -2.85 -0.47
C ALA A 127 13.94 -3.72 -0.90
N PHE A 128 15.14 -3.15 -1.07
CA PHE A 128 16.36 -3.92 -1.32
C PHE A 128 16.73 -4.82 -0.15
N GLU A 129 16.71 -4.30 1.09
CA GLU A 129 16.99 -5.11 2.28
C GLU A 129 15.95 -6.23 2.45
N TYR A 130 14.69 -5.93 2.24
CA TYR A 130 13.62 -6.93 2.28
C TYR A 130 13.84 -8.02 1.22
N THR A 131 14.22 -7.66 0.00
CA THR A 131 14.51 -8.62 -1.08
C THR A 131 15.68 -9.53 -0.73
N ARG A 132 16.72 -9.01 -0.08
CA ARG A 132 17.83 -9.80 0.44
C ARG A 132 17.41 -10.83 1.47
N GLN A 133 16.56 -10.41 2.41
CA GLN A 133 16.13 -11.21 3.56
C GLN A 133 15.03 -12.21 3.20
N ARG A 134 14.23 -11.91 2.18
CA ARG A 134 13.12 -12.77 1.76
C ARG A 134 13.64 -14.15 1.37
N ASP A 135 12.99 -15.20 1.88
CA ASP A 135 13.25 -16.58 1.47
C ASP A 135 12.69 -16.83 0.06
N SER A 136 13.46 -16.45 -0.93
CA SER A 136 13.15 -16.59 -2.35
C SER A 136 14.43 -16.80 -3.14
N PRO A 137 14.48 -17.78 -4.05
CA PRO A 137 15.66 -17.99 -4.90
C PRO A 137 15.82 -16.93 -5.99
N LYS A 138 14.79 -16.13 -6.27
CA LYS A 138 14.80 -15.14 -7.35
C LYS A 138 15.68 -13.94 -7.04
N LYS A 139 15.63 -13.44 -5.79
CA LYS A 139 16.34 -12.24 -5.34
C LYS A 139 16.25 -11.08 -6.34
N THR A 140 15.03 -10.78 -6.78
CA THR A 140 14.75 -9.77 -7.81
C THR A 140 13.87 -8.66 -7.25
N LEU A 141 14.33 -7.42 -7.38
CA LEU A 141 13.55 -6.22 -7.07
C LEU A 141 13.15 -5.49 -8.36
N THR A 142 11.85 -5.40 -8.61
CA THR A 142 11.30 -4.69 -9.77
C THR A 142 10.78 -3.33 -9.35
N LEU A 143 11.32 -2.24 -9.92
CA LEU A 143 10.69 -0.93 -9.79
C LEU A 143 9.49 -0.84 -10.74
N VAL A 144 8.32 -0.53 -10.20
CA VAL A 144 7.13 -0.24 -11.00
C VAL A 144 6.83 1.25 -10.97
N ALA A 145 6.88 1.88 -12.14
CA ALA A 145 6.73 3.33 -12.30
C ALA A 145 6.08 3.68 -13.65
N LYS A 146 6.06 4.95 -14.04
CA LYS A 146 5.56 5.43 -15.33
C LYS A 146 6.42 6.61 -15.83
N THR A 147 7.71 6.37 -16.00
CA THR A 147 8.70 7.41 -16.34
C THR A 147 8.49 8.07 -17.70
N ASN A 148 7.81 7.39 -18.62
CA ASN A 148 7.50 7.92 -19.94
C ASN A 148 6.38 8.99 -19.93
N VAL A 149 5.63 9.14 -18.83
CA VAL A 149 4.55 10.12 -18.67
C VAL A 149 4.79 11.03 -17.48
N LEU A 150 5.15 10.46 -16.33
CA LEU A 150 5.42 11.19 -15.08
C LEU A 150 6.91 11.53 -14.99
N THR A 151 7.33 12.42 -15.90
CA THR A 151 8.74 12.66 -16.24
C THR A 151 9.56 13.38 -15.16
N PHE A 152 8.94 13.90 -14.11
CA PHE A 152 9.63 14.50 -12.96
C PHE A 152 9.64 13.58 -11.74
N GLY A 153 8.46 13.24 -11.23
CA GLY A 153 8.35 12.44 -10.01
C GLY A 153 8.87 11.02 -10.18
N HIS A 154 8.50 10.35 -11.28
CA HIS A 154 8.96 8.99 -11.54
C HIS A 154 10.39 8.92 -12.11
N ASP A 155 10.91 10.01 -12.69
CA ASP A 155 12.34 10.14 -12.95
C ASP A 155 13.15 10.18 -11.65
N LEU A 156 12.66 10.90 -10.63
CA LEU A 156 13.28 10.90 -9.30
C LEU A 156 13.33 9.47 -8.72
N TRP A 157 12.23 8.72 -8.80
CA TRP A 157 12.18 7.31 -8.38
C TRP A 157 13.18 6.46 -9.13
N TRP A 158 13.23 6.58 -10.46
CA TRP A 158 14.12 5.80 -11.31
C TRP A 158 15.60 6.07 -11.00
N ARG A 159 16.01 7.34 -10.98
CA ARG A 159 17.39 7.70 -10.66
C ARG A 159 17.80 7.24 -9.26
N THR A 160 16.92 7.43 -8.29
CA THR A 160 17.16 6.96 -6.91
C THR A 160 17.32 5.45 -6.86
N PHE A 161 16.45 4.72 -7.56
CA PHE A 161 16.53 3.26 -7.64
C PHE A 161 17.87 2.79 -8.22
N GLN A 162 18.29 3.40 -9.33
CA GLN A 162 19.57 3.06 -9.96
C GLN A 162 20.80 3.40 -9.09
N GLU A 163 20.72 4.48 -8.31
CA GLU A 163 21.79 4.85 -7.39
C GLU A 163 21.88 3.86 -6.23
N VAL A 164 20.78 3.55 -5.58
CA VAL A 164 20.73 2.60 -4.47
C VAL A 164 21.11 1.19 -4.92
N ALA A 165 20.67 0.76 -6.11
CA ALA A 165 21.00 -0.57 -6.64
C ALA A 165 22.50 -0.88 -6.68
N LYS A 166 23.36 0.13 -6.84
CA LYS A 166 24.83 -0.05 -6.83
C LYS A 166 25.37 -0.56 -5.50
N GLU A 167 24.63 -0.35 -4.41
CA GLU A 167 24.99 -0.81 -3.07
C GLU A 167 24.51 -2.26 -2.80
N TYR A 168 23.71 -2.84 -3.72
CA TYR A 168 23.10 -4.16 -3.60
C TYR A 168 23.39 -5.06 -4.82
N PRO A 169 24.67 -5.35 -5.11
CA PRO A 169 25.05 -6.12 -6.31
C PRO A 169 24.57 -7.57 -6.32
N ASP A 170 24.10 -8.07 -5.19
CA ASP A 170 23.52 -9.39 -4.98
C ASP A 170 22.03 -9.46 -5.26
N VAL A 171 21.36 -8.33 -5.47
CA VAL A 171 19.94 -8.24 -5.83
C VAL A 171 19.80 -7.93 -7.32
N LYS A 172 19.09 -8.77 -8.05
CA LYS A 172 18.74 -8.49 -9.45
C LYS A 172 17.73 -7.36 -9.51
N THR A 173 17.90 -6.46 -10.47
CA THR A 173 16.97 -5.34 -10.65
C THR A 173 16.23 -5.44 -11.97
N ASP A 174 14.96 -5.06 -11.96
CA ASP A 174 14.10 -4.96 -13.13
C ASP A 174 13.26 -3.69 -13.08
N TYR A 175 12.69 -3.32 -14.21
CA TYR A 175 11.81 -2.15 -14.35
C TYR A 175 10.60 -2.45 -15.22
N ASN A 176 9.43 -2.12 -14.72
CA ASN A 176 8.21 -2.19 -15.51
C ASN A 176 7.41 -0.89 -15.45
N HIS A 177 6.82 -0.49 -16.56
CA HIS A 177 5.71 0.48 -16.52
C HIS A 177 4.52 -0.17 -15.83
N VAL A 178 3.75 0.62 -15.07
CA VAL A 178 2.64 0.11 -14.24
C VAL A 178 1.59 -0.67 -15.06
N ASP A 179 1.26 -0.20 -16.26
CA ASP A 179 0.35 -0.88 -17.18
C ASP A 179 0.90 -2.23 -17.65
N ALA A 180 2.18 -2.30 -17.98
CA ALA A 180 2.85 -3.55 -18.31
C ALA A 180 2.92 -4.49 -17.08
N CYS A 181 3.17 -3.95 -15.89
CA CYS A 181 3.13 -4.71 -14.65
C CYS A 181 1.77 -5.40 -14.44
N CYS A 182 0.67 -4.68 -14.62
CA CYS A 182 -0.67 -5.26 -14.51
C CYS A 182 -0.88 -6.42 -15.51
N MET A 183 -0.40 -6.28 -16.75
CA MET A 183 -0.48 -7.35 -17.75
C MET A 183 0.36 -8.57 -17.34
N TRP A 184 1.59 -8.35 -16.86
CA TRP A 184 2.49 -9.44 -16.46
C TRP A 184 2.03 -10.12 -15.18
N MET A 185 1.46 -9.41 -14.21
CA MET A 185 0.87 -10.02 -13.01
C MET A 185 -0.22 -11.03 -13.35
N VAL A 186 -1.00 -10.80 -14.42
CA VAL A 186 -2.02 -11.74 -14.90
C VAL A 186 -1.41 -12.86 -15.73
N LYS A 187 -0.46 -12.55 -16.60
CA LYS A 187 0.09 -13.50 -17.57
C LYS A 187 1.16 -14.41 -16.97
N ASN A 188 2.08 -13.85 -16.20
CA ASN A 188 3.25 -14.53 -15.64
C ASN A 188 3.53 -14.02 -14.22
N PRO A 189 2.63 -14.24 -13.25
CA PRO A 189 2.81 -13.76 -11.87
C PRO A 189 4.10 -14.29 -11.22
N GLU A 190 4.53 -15.47 -11.64
CA GLU A 190 5.77 -16.12 -11.18
C GLU A 190 7.05 -15.35 -11.55
N ALA A 191 6.98 -14.39 -12.46
CA ALA A 191 8.14 -13.56 -12.81
C ALA A 191 8.52 -12.58 -11.69
N TYR A 192 7.57 -12.23 -10.82
CA TYR A 192 7.82 -11.29 -9.73
C TYR A 192 8.34 -11.97 -8.47
N ASP A 193 9.14 -11.24 -7.71
CA ASP A 193 9.60 -11.59 -6.38
C ASP A 193 9.27 -10.45 -5.40
N VAL A 194 9.91 -9.30 -5.54
CA VAL A 194 9.57 -8.08 -4.82
C VAL A 194 9.37 -6.94 -5.83
N ILE A 195 8.30 -6.20 -5.64
CA ILE A 195 7.99 -4.98 -6.39
C ILE A 195 8.13 -3.80 -5.44
N VAL A 196 8.80 -2.71 -5.86
CA VAL A 196 8.77 -1.43 -5.18
C VAL A 196 8.08 -0.39 -6.06
N THR A 197 7.20 0.42 -5.48
CA THR A 197 6.42 1.39 -6.26
C THR A 197 5.92 2.56 -5.41
N THR A 198 5.39 3.58 -6.08
CA THR A 198 4.78 4.76 -5.46
C THR A 198 3.48 4.40 -4.73
N ASN A 199 2.97 5.35 -3.94
CA ASN A 199 1.78 5.13 -3.12
C ASN A 199 0.54 4.79 -3.98
N MET A 200 0.21 5.62 -4.96
CA MET A 200 -0.99 5.40 -5.79
C MET A 200 -0.90 4.13 -6.63
N PHE A 201 0.24 3.89 -7.28
CA PHE A 201 0.38 2.68 -8.08
C PHE A 201 0.41 1.43 -7.23
N GLY A 202 1.02 1.50 -6.04
CA GLY A 202 1.00 0.41 -5.07
C GLY A 202 -0.41 0.05 -4.62
N ASP A 203 -1.29 1.04 -4.45
CA ASP A 203 -2.70 0.80 -4.13
C ASP A 203 -3.39 0.00 -5.24
N ILE A 204 -3.28 0.48 -6.47
CA ILE A 204 -3.96 -0.13 -7.63
C ILE A 204 -3.47 -1.56 -7.90
N ILE A 205 -2.15 -1.76 -7.96
CA ILE A 205 -1.61 -3.09 -8.32
C ILE A 205 -1.78 -4.13 -7.20
N THR A 206 -1.91 -3.70 -5.95
CA THR A 206 -2.14 -4.64 -4.84
C THR A 206 -3.59 -5.10 -4.74
N ASP A 207 -4.55 -4.33 -5.22
CA ASP A 207 -5.93 -4.79 -5.37
C ASP A 207 -6.02 -5.86 -6.46
N LEU A 208 -5.31 -5.67 -7.58
CA LEU A 208 -5.15 -6.72 -8.58
C LEU A 208 -4.49 -7.96 -7.97
N GLY A 209 -3.37 -7.79 -7.24
CA GLY A 209 -2.69 -8.87 -6.52
C GLY A 209 -3.61 -9.59 -5.54
N GLY A 210 -4.45 -8.86 -4.83
CA GLY A 210 -5.46 -9.41 -3.92
C GLY A 210 -6.42 -10.37 -4.63
N ILE A 211 -6.87 -10.03 -5.83
CA ILE A 211 -7.72 -10.93 -6.63
C ILE A 211 -6.94 -12.16 -7.11
N LEU A 212 -5.69 -11.99 -7.53
CA LEU A 212 -4.87 -13.12 -8.00
C LEU A 212 -4.61 -14.17 -6.90
N GLN A 213 -4.48 -13.75 -5.64
CA GLN A 213 -4.27 -14.65 -4.51
C GLN A 213 -5.55 -15.24 -3.90
N GLY A 214 -6.72 -15.03 -4.53
CA GLY A 214 -7.98 -15.60 -4.09
C GLY A 214 -8.99 -14.59 -3.52
N GLY A 215 -8.72 -13.31 -3.62
CA GLY A 215 -9.63 -12.22 -3.25
C GLY A 215 -9.19 -11.44 -2.02
N MET A 216 -9.87 -10.31 -1.82
CA MET A 216 -9.54 -9.36 -0.74
C MET A 216 -9.70 -9.95 0.67
N GLY A 217 -10.46 -11.03 0.82
CA GLY A 217 -10.69 -11.67 2.12
C GLY A 217 -9.46 -12.39 2.69
N VAL A 218 -8.47 -12.70 1.85
CA VAL A 218 -7.20 -13.32 2.27
C VAL A 218 -6.02 -12.37 2.15
N ALA A 219 -6.26 -11.11 1.78
CA ALA A 219 -5.22 -10.11 1.60
C ALA A 219 -4.93 -9.38 2.91
N ALA A 220 -3.65 -9.34 3.28
CA ALA A 220 -3.16 -8.66 4.47
C ALA A 220 -2.14 -7.58 4.10
N GLY A 221 -2.00 -6.57 4.96
CA GLY A 221 -1.03 -5.50 4.79
C GLY A 221 -0.38 -5.06 6.08
N GLY A 222 0.86 -4.60 5.98
CA GLY A 222 1.56 -3.94 7.08
C GLY A 222 1.91 -2.50 6.71
N ASN A 223 1.57 -1.57 7.59
CA ASN A 223 2.03 -0.18 7.53
C ASN A 223 3.21 -0.06 8.49
N LEU A 224 4.41 0.02 7.97
CA LEU A 224 5.61 -0.14 8.77
C LEU A 224 6.36 1.17 8.95
N ASN A 225 6.78 1.42 10.17
CA ASN A 225 7.89 2.30 10.49
C ASN A 225 9.03 1.42 11.00
N PRO A 226 10.01 1.05 10.14
CA PRO A 226 11.11 0.17 10.51
C PRO A 226 12.23 0.86 11.30
N ASP A 227 12.14 2.18 11.49
CA ASP A 227 13.13 2.94 12.23
C ASP A 227 13.07 2.64 13.73
N ALA A 228 14.17 2.82 14.44
CA ALA A 228 14.24 2.56 15.87
C ALA A 228 13.19 3.39 16.65
N GLY A 229 12.34 2.70 17.41
CA GLY A 229 11.22 3.31 18.14
C GLY A 229 9.98 3.58 17.29
N GLY A 230 9.99 3.22 16.01
CA GLY A 230 8.81 3.29 15.14
C GLY A 230 7.75 2.25 15.51
N VAL A 231 6.48 2.61 15.37
CA VAL A 231 5.35 1.71 15.63
C VAL A 231 4.70 1.33 14.31
N SER A 232 4.66 0.04 14.03
CA SER A 232 4.03 -0.52 12.84
C SER A 232 2.58 -0.91 13.10
N MET A 233 1.77 -0.89 12.03
CA MET A 233 0.36 -1.25 12.07
C MET A 233 0.05 -2.34 11.04
N PHE A 234 -0.69 -3.35 11.46
CA PHE A 234 -1.11 -4.47 10.61
C PHE A 234 -2.62 -4.48 10.46
N GLU A 235 -3.08 -4.74 9.23
CA GLU A 235 -4.49 -4.69 8.89
C GLU A 235 -4.86 -5.67 7.79
N PRO A 236 -6.12 -6.16 7.72
CA PRO A 236 -6.65 -6.76 6.51
C PRO A 236 -6.79 -5.68 5.43
N MET A 237 -6.50 -6.01 4.17
CA MET A 237 -6.70 -5.07 3.06
C MET A 237 -8.18 -4.88 2.71
N GLY A 238 -9.04 -5.82 3.09
CA GLY A 238 -10.47 -5.77 2.82
C GLY A 238 -11.18 -4.65 3.58
N GLY A 239 -12.17 -4.02 2.94
CA GLY A 239 -13.05 -3.04 3.58
C GLY A 239 -13.98 -3.66 4.62
N SER A 240 -14.72 -2.81 5.35
CA SER A 240 -15.65 -3.22 6.43
C SER A 240 -16.86 -4.04 5.97
N ALA A 241 -17.07 -4.18 4.66
CA ALA A 241 -18.17 -4.94 4.05
C ALA A 241 -19.55 -4.66 4.71
N PRO A 242 -20.05 -3.42 4.68
CA PRO A 242 -21.25 -2.99 5.44
C PRO A 242 -22.50 -3.84 5.17
N LYS A 243 -22.60 -4.41 3.97
CA LYS A 243 -23.71 -5.29 3.57
C LYS A 243 -23.84 -6.57 4.42
N TYR A 244 -22.79 -6.93 5.17
CA TYR A 244 -22.79 -8.10 6.05
C TYR A 244 -22.90 -7.74 7.53
N THR A 245 -23.08 -6.45 7.86
CA THR A 245 -23.21 -5.98 9.25
C THR A 245 -24.37 -6.69 9.95
N GLY A 246 -24.11 -7.27 11.12
CA GLY A 246 -25.10 -7.99 11.93
C GLY A 246 -25.46 -9.40 11.44
N LEU A 247 -24.95 -9.85 10.28
CA LEU A 247 -25.31 -11.16 9.71
C LEU A 247 -24.39 -12.31 10.17
N ASN A 248 -23.33 -12.00 10.93
CA ASN A 248 -22.34 -12.98 11.42
C ASN A 248 -21.77 -13.89 10.30
N LYS A 249 -21.43 -13.28 9.16
CA LYS A 249 -20.97 -13.97 7.94
C LYS A 249 -19.46 -13.87 7.72
N ILE A 250 -18.79 -12.88 8.34
CA ILE A 250 -17.38 -12.60 8.11
C ILE A 250 -16.54 -13.51 9.00
N ASN A 251 -15.59 -14.23 8.40
CA ASN A 251 -14.55 -14.92 9.13
C ASN A 251 -13.36 -13.96 9.30
N PRO A 252 -12.92 -13.64 10.52
CA PRO A 252 -11.79 -12.76 10.76
C PRO A 252 -10.42 -13.44 10.70
N ILE A 253 -10.40 -14.76 10.46
CA ILE A 253 -9.20 -15.60 10.46
C ILE A 253 -8.84 -16.03 9.04
#